data_52f461be834464305095611e6694caaf
#
_entry.id   52f461be834464305095611e6694caaf
#
_cell.length_a   1.000
_cell.length_b   1.000
_cell.length_c   1.000
_cell.angle_alpha   90.00
_cell.angle_beta   90.00
_cell.angle_gamma   90.00
#
_symmetry.space_group_name_H-M   'P 1'
#
loop_
_entity.id
_entity.type
_entity.pdbx_description
1 polymer ?
#
loop_
_entity_poly.entity_id
_entity_poly.type
_entity_poly.pdbx_seq_one_letter_code
_entity_poly.pdbx_strand_id
1 'polypeptide(L)'
;NYFPEFLKGNFRKEFDKFPWAKNEKFLKAWKKGMTGYPIVDAGMRELYETGWMHNRIRMVVGSFLVKHLRINWIEGEKHFRNCLLDFNKANNVAQWQWVAGCGADAAPYFRIFNPILQGEKFDKEGIYVKKWVPELNKVPAKFIHKPWEMEIKYQEAIKTIIGKDYPQPIVIHEKARAAALDAFQSLKKK
;
A
#
# COMPACT_ATOMS: atom_id res chain seq x y z
N ASN A 1 20.92 18.64 11.07
CA ASN A 1 21.31 17.85 9.87
C ASN A 1 22.47 16.88 10.19
N TYR A 2 22.26 15.96 11.15
CA TYR A 2 23.32 15.04 11.59
C TYR A 2 23.61 13.88 10.61
N PHE A 3 22.65 13.56 9.70
CA PHE A 3 22.75 12.42 8.77
C PHE A 3 22.22 12.77 7.38
N PRO A 4 22.93 13.57 6.57
CA PRO A 4 22.48 13.96 5.22
C PRO A 4 22.37 12.78 4.25
N GLU A 5 23.16 11.72 4.46
CA GLU A 5 23.11 10.48 3.66
C GLU A 5 21.75 9.77 3.77
N PHE A 6 21.07 9.91 4.92
CA PHE A 6 19.75 9.33 5.17
C PHE A 6 18.71 9.73 4.12
N LEU A 7 18.84 10.95 3.57
CA LEU A 7 17.94 11.47 2.55
C LEU A 7 18.21 10.91 1.14
N LYS A 8 19.34 10.23 0.94
CA LYS A 8 19.80 9.78 -0.39
C LYS A 8 19.69 8.28 -0.61
N GLY A 9 19.53 7.47 0.44
CA GLY A 9 19.50 6.02 0.32
C GLY A 9 19.06 5.32 1.61
N ASN A 10 19.19 4.00 1.65
CA ASN A 10 18.84 3.23 2.84
C ASN A 10 19.77 3.57 4.02
N PHE A 11 19.18 3.83 5.20
CA PHE A 11 19.96 3.94 6.43
C PHE A 11 20.65 2.61 6.75
N ARG A 12 19.90 1.51 6.71
CA ARG A 12 20.42 0.15 6.83
C ARG A 12 20.91 -0.34 5.48
N LYS A 13 22.22 -0.35 5.28
CA LYS A 13 22.90 -0.60 3.99
C LYS A 13 22.67 -2.01 3.43
N GLU A 14 22.35 -2.99 4.26
CA GLU A 14 21.97 -4.33 3.77
C GLU A 14 20.76 -4.29 2.80
N PHE A 15 19.87 -3.29 2.92
CA PHE A 15 18.74 -3.11 2.02
C PHE A 15 19.12 -2.59 0.62
N ASP A 16 20.36 -2.17 0.39
CA ASP A 16 20.83 -1.86 -0.96
C ASP A 16 20.83 -3.12 -1.85
N LYS A 17 20.92 -4.31 -1.22
CA LYS A 17 20.86 -5.63 -1.86
C LYS A 17 19.45 -6.26 -1.86
N PHE A 18 18.44 -5.56 -1.33
CA PHE A 18 17.07 -6.09 -1.31
C PHE A 18 16.58 -6.28 -2.75
N PRO A 19 15.97 -7.44 -3.09
CA PRO A 19 15.54 -7.75 -4.46
C PRO A 19 14.23 -7.01 -4.81
N TRP A 20 14.34 -5.70 -5.02
CA TRP A 20 13.22 -4.86 -5.45
C TRP A 20 12.72 -5.28 -6.83
N ALA A 21 11.40 -5.40 -6.96
CA ALA A 21 10.76 -5.66 -8.24
C ALA A 21 10.68 -4.37 -9.08
N LYS A 22 10.94 -4.49 -10.38
CA LYS A 22 10.68 -3.45 -11.38
C LYS A 22 9.41 -3.80 -12.13
N ASN A 23 8.26 -3.29 -11.67
CA ASN A 23 6.96 -3.55 -12.28
C ASN A 23 6.17 -2.26 -12.44
N GLU A 24 6.33 -1.63 -13.60
CA GLU A 24 5.67 -0.36 -13.93
C GLU A 24 4.14 -0.48 -13.94
N LYS A 25 3.58 -1.63 -14.36
CA LYS A 25 2.14 -1.87 -14.35
C LYS A 25 1.59 -1.80 -12.93
N PHE A 26 2.26 -2.47 -11.98
CA PHE A 26 1.85 -2.47 -10.57
C PHE A 26 2.06 -1.11 -9.91
N LEU A 27 3.17 -0.43 -10.20
CA LEU A 27 3.43 0.92 -9.72
C LEU A 27 2.34 1.90 -10.20
N LYS A 28 1.96 1.82 -11.48
CA LYS A 28 0.89 2.64 -12.04
C LYS A 28 -0.46 2.34 -11.42
N ALA A 29 -0.79 1.05 -11.20
CA ALA A 29 -2.02 0.64 -10.53
C ALA A 29 -2.08 1.18 -9.10
N TRP A 30 -0.99 1.09 -8.34
CA TRP A 30 -0.88 1.64 -7.00
C TRP A 30 -1.07 3.16 -6.99
N LYS A 31 -0.34 3.90 -7.84
CA LYS A 31 -0.45 5.37 -7.95
C LYS A 31 -1.87 5.83 -8.25
N LYS A 32 -2.63 5.05 -9.03
CA LYS A 32 -4.00 5.38 -9.45
C LYS A 32 -5.09 4.88 -8.51
N GLY A 33 -4.75 4.16 -7.43
CA GLY A 33 -5.76 3.52 -6.58
C GLY A 33 -6.58 2.48 -7.34
N MET A 34 -5.92 1.57 -8.04
CA MET A 34 -6.48 0.51 -8.88
C MET A 34 -5.80 -0.84 -8.60
N THR A 35 -5.52 -1.10 -7.33
CA THR A 35 -4.84 -2.33 -6.90
C THR A 35 -5.78 -3.51 -6.69
N GLY A 36 -7.08 -3.23 -6.58
CA GLY A 36 -8.09 -4.20 -6.17
C GLY A 36 -8.16 -4.42 -4.65
N TYR A 37 -7.39 -3.66 -3.86
CA TYR A 37 -7.47 -3.63 -2.40
C TYR A 37 -8.14 -2.33 -1.95
N PRO A 38 -9.43 -2.35 -1.55
CA PRO A 38 -10.24 -1.15 -1.36
C PRO A 38 -9.65 -0.10 -0.44
N ILE A 39 -9.07 -0.50 0.70
CA ILE A 39 -8.45 0.46 1.64
C ILE A 39 -7.18 1.12 1.07
N VAL A 40 -6.43 0.41 0.24
CA VAL A 40 -5.24 0.94 -0.46
C VAL A 40 -5.69 1.91 -1.54
N ASP A 41 -6.68 1.51 -2.34
CA ASP A 41 -7.19 2.30 -3.45
C ASP A 41 -7.87 3.58 -2.96
N ALA A 42 -8.65 3.49 -1.88
CA ALA A 42 -9.24 4.65 -1.22
C ALA A 42 -8.17 5.66 -0.77
N GLY A 43 -7.10 5.19 -0.13
CA GLY A 43 -6.01 6.05 0.31
C GLY A 43 -5.29 6.75 -0.82
N MET A 44 -5.00 6.05 -1.92
CA MET A 44 -4.32 6.63 -3.06
C MET A 44 -5.18 7.64 -3.83
N ARG A 45 -6.50 7.40 -3.91
CA ARG A 45 -7.45 8.34 -4.51
C ARG A 45 -7.67 9.58 -3.65
N GLU A 46 -7.79 9.43 -2.32
CA GLU A 46 -7.82 10.55 -1.38
C GLU A 46 -6.59 11.43 -1.57
N LEU A 47 -5.38 10.83 -1.59
CA LEU A 47 -4.13 11.55 -1.80
C LEU A 47 -4.15 12.35 -3.11
N TYR A 48 -4.58 11.74 -4.20
CA TYR A 48 -4.61 12.38 -5.51
C TYR A 48 -5.57 13.57 -5.57
N GLU A 49 -6.73 13.45 -4.93
CA GLU A 49 -7.78 14.46 -4.99
C GLU A 49 -7.55 15.61 -3.99
N THR A 50 -7.03 15.29 -2.79
CA THR A 50 -6.95 16.27 -1.70
C THR A 50 -5.54 16.73 -1.36
N GLY A 51 -4.51 16.03 -1.84
CA GLY A 51 -3.13 16.25 -1.40
C GLY A 51 -2.89 15.88 0.07
N TRP A 52 -3.80 15.15 0.71
CA TRP A 52 -3.70 14.72 2.10
C TRP A 52 -4.05 13.25 2.26
N MET A 53 -3.53 12.63 3.31
CA MET A 53 -3.83 11.25 3.67
C MET A 53 -3.59 11.05 5.17
N HIS A 54 -4.54 10.44 5.87
CA HIS A 54 -4.38 10.10 7.28
C HIS A 54 -3.17 9.19 7.51
N ASN A 55 -2.41 9.40 8.61
CA ASN A 55 -1.17 8.67 8.89
C ASN A 55 -1.32 7.15 8.82
N ARG A 56 -2.42 6.58 9.37
CA ARG A 56 -2.68 5.15 9.30
C ARG A 56 -2.74 4.64 7.86
N ILE A 57 -3.38 5.39 6.98
CA ILE A 57 -3.52 5.03 5.57
C ILE A 57 -2.16 5.13 4.86
N ARG A 58 -1.35 6.17 5.17
CA ARG A 58 0.05 6.26 4.66
C ARG A 58 0.85 4.99 4.98
N MET A 59 0.70 4.46 6.20
CA MET A 59 1.37 3.20 6.59
C MET A 59 0.86 1.99 5.79
N VAL A 60 -0.45 1.89 5.55
CA VAL A 60 -1.06 0.77 4.81
C VAL A 60 -0.64 0.80 3.35
N VAL A 61 -0.81 1.94 2.67
CA VAL A 61 -0.47 2.07 1.24
C VAL A 61 1.04 1.96 1.00
N GLY A 62 1.85 2.48 1.93
CA GLY A 62 3.31 2.34 1.87
C GLY A 62 3.74 0.89 2.06
N SER A 63 3.21 0.22 3.09
CA SER A 63 3.47 -1.21 3.30
C SER A 63 3.05 -2.06 2.10
N PHE A 64 1.93 -1.73 1.45
CA PHE A 64 1.49 -2.44 0.26
C PHE A 64 2.51 -2.29 -0.88
N LEU A 65 2.96 -1.07 -1.17
CA LEU A 65 3.97 -0.84 -2.20
C LEU A 65 5.25 -1.64 -1.95
N VAL A 66 5.83 -1.52 -0.76
CA VAL A 66 7.17 -2.05 -0.48
C VAL A 66 7.19 -3.54 -0.12
N LYS A 67 6.08 -4.08 0.39
CA LYS A 67 6.01 -5.49 0.83
C LYS A 67 5.23 -6.36 -0.16
N HIS A 68 4.01 -5.96 -0.56
CA HIS A 68 3.20 -6.76 -1.48
C HIS A 68 3.71 -6.66 -2.91
N LEU A 69 4.05 -5.46 -3.37
CA LEU A 69 4.56 -5.26 -4.72
C LEU A 69 6.08 -5.36 -4.81
N ARG A 70 6.78 -5.31 -3.68
CA ARG A 70 8.25 -5.26 -3.56
C ARG A 70 8.88 -4.16 -4.42
N ILE A 71 8.16 -3.06 -4.63
CA ILE A 71 8.66 -1.88 -5.33
C ILE A 71 9.45 -1.02 -4.35
N ASN A 72 10.58 -0.48 -4.81
CA ASN A 72 11.47 0.32 -3.98
C ASN A 72 10.72 1.51 -3.36
N TRP A 73 10.93 1.74 -2.08
CA TRP A 73 10.32 2.82 -1.32
C TRP A 73 10.58 4.22 -1.92
N ILE A 74 11.69 4.40 -2.65
CA ILE A 74 12.05 5.64 -3.34
C ILE A 74 10.94 6.04 -4.35
N GLU A 75 10.30 5.08 -5.03
CA GLU A 75 9.20 5.37 -5.96
C GLU A 75 7.96 5.87 -5.23
N GLY A 76 7.69 5.34 -4.04
CA GLY A 76 6.61 5.82 -3.19
C GLY A 76 6.90 7.20 -2.60
N GLU A 77 8.14 7.44 -2.14
CA GLU A 77 8.60 8.74 -1.65
C GLU A 77 8.44 9.83 -2.72
N LYS A 78 8.89 9.56 -3.95
CA LYS A 78 8.75 10.48 -5.08
C LYS A 78 7.29 10.81 -5.35
N HIS A 79 6.41 9.81 -5.31
CA HIS A 79 4.98 10.01 -5.55
C HIS A 79 4.36 10.87 -4.44
N PHE A 80 4.64 10.58 -3.18
CA PHE A 80 4.15 11.38 -2.04
C PHE A 80 4.67 12.81 -2.07
N ARG A 81 5.94 13.02 -2.44
CA ARG A 81 6.54 14.35 -2.62
C ARG A 81 5.75 15.21 -3.61
N ASN A 82 5.26 14.58 -4.68
CA ASN A 82 4.55 15.28 -5.73
C ASN A 82 3.06 15.53 -5.41
N CYS A 83 2.50 14.77 -4.47
CA CYS A 83 1.06 14.81 -4.17
C CYS A 83 0.73 15.47 -2.84
N LEU A 84 1.59 15.35 -1.80
CA LEU A 84 1.27 15.83 -0.46
C LEU A 84 1.43 17.35 -0.34
N LEU A 85 0.37 18.02 0.12
CA LEU A 85 0.40 19.44 0.49
C LEU A 85 1.20 19.70 1.77
N ASP A 86 1.17 18.75 2.72
CA ASP A 86 1.92 18.79 3.98
C ASP A 86 3.33 18.19 3.85
N PHE A 87 3.89 18.18 2.64
CA PHE A 87 5.17 17.54 2.36
C PHE A 87 6.31 18.15 3.19
N ASN A 88 6.98 17.29 3.95
CA ASN A 88 8.27 17.57 4.57
C ASN A 88 9.25 16.47 4.19
N LYS A 89 10.36 16.83 3.54
CA LYS A 89 11.32 15.88 2.98
C LYS A 89 11.88 14.90 4.02
N ALA A 90 12.29 15.40 5.18
CA ALA A 90 12.89 14.57 6.21
C ALA A 90 11.86 13.56 6.77
N ASN A 91 10.66 14.03 7.08
CA ASN A 91 9.57 13.18 7.58
C ASN A 91 9.15 12.14 6.54
N ASN A 92 8.98 12.55 5.28
CA ASN A 92 8.56 11.64 4.20
C ASN A 92 9.59 10.53 4.01
N VAL A 93 10.87 10.86 3.86
CA VAL A 93 11.95 9.86 3.73
C VAL A 93 12.03 8.95 4.96
N ALA A 94 11.94 9.51 6.18
CA ALA A 94 11.97 8.74 7.42
C ALA A 94 10.81 7.74 7.50
N GLN A 95 9.60 8.16 7.18
CA GLN A 95 8.40 7.33 7.19
C GLN A 95 8.47 6.21 6.12
N TRP A 96 8.94 6.51 4.92
CA TRP A 96 9.13 5.52 3.88
C TRP A 96 10.18 4.48 4.24
N GLN A 97 11.31 4.88 4.83
CA GLN A 97 12.34 3.96 5.30
C GLN A 97 11.84 3.13 6.50
N TRP A 98 11.05 3.72 7.40
CA TRP A 98 10.41 2.99 8.49
C TRP A 98 9.50 1.87 7.94
N VAL A 99 8.61 2.21 7.01
CA VAL A 99 7.72 1.24 6.35
C VAL A 99 8.51 0.17 5.61
N ALA A 100 9.60 0.53 4.91
CA ALA A 100 10.46 -0.42 4.21
C ALA A 100 11.24 -1.35 5.16
N GLY A 101 11.48 -0.91 6.40
CA GLY A 101 12.29 -1.63 7.38
C GLY A 101 13.78 -1.33 7.28
N CYS A 102 14.17 -0.31 6.48
CA CYS A 102 15.55 0.10 6.25
C CYS A 102 15.95 1.41 6.95
N GLY A 103 15.07 1.98 7.77
CA GLY A 103 15.32 3.21 8.52
C GLY A 103 16.06 2.99 9.83
N ALA A 104 16.47 4.11 10.47
CA ALA A 104 17.14 4.12 11.76
C ALA A 104 16.26 3.53 12.88
N ASP A 105 14.97 3.85 12.86
CA ASP A 105 13.94 3.38 13.81
C ASP A 105 13.00 2.38 13.12
N ALA A 106 13.58 1.40 12.43
CA ALA A 106 12.80 0.34 11.82
C ALA A 106 12.18 -0.56 12.90
N ALA A 107 10.96 -1.01 12.67
CA ALA A 107 10.30 -1.98 13.54
C ALA A 107 11.23 -3.19 13.81
N PRO A 108 11.22 -3.78 15.04
CA PRO A 108 12.13 -4.87 15.43
C PRO A 108 12.06 -6.09 14.52
N TYR A 109 10.96 -6.27 13.81
CA TYR A 109 10.74 -7.32 12.82
C TYR A 109 10.13 -6.74 11.55
N PHE A 110 10.28 -7.47 10.43
CA PHE A 110 9.77 -7.05 9.12
C PHE A 110 8.23 -7.13 9.09
N ARG A 111 7.57 -6.06 9.54
CA ARG A 111 6.11 -5.98 9.67
C ARG A 111 5.45 -5.79 8.31
N ILE A 112 4.51 -6.67 7.98
CA ILE A 112 3.67 -6.58 6.78
C ILE A 112 2.24 -6.32 7.22
N PHE A 113 1.65 -5.19 6.83
CA PHE A 113 0.24 -4.93 7.08
C PHE A 113 -0.62 -5.76 6.13
N ASN A 114 -1.61 -6.48 6.68
CA ASN A 114 -2.66 -7.07 5.86
C ASN A 114 -3.71 -5.99 5.55
N PRO A 115 -3.88 -5.56 4.29
CA PRO A 115 -4.78 -4.46 3.95
C PRO A 115 -6.25 -4.79 4.24
N ILE A 116 -6.66 -6.06 4.13
CA ILE A 116 -8.02 -6.52 4.45
C ILE A 116 -8.28 -6.30 5.94
N LEU A 117 -7.43 -6.87 6.81
CA LEU A 117 -7.56 -6.73 8.27
C LEU A 117 -7.45 -5.27 8.74
N GLN A 118 -6.65 -4.44 8.05
CA GLN A 118 -6.60 -3.01 8.37
C GLN A 118 -7.93 -2.32 8.05
N GLY A 119 -8.53 -2.64 6.91
CA GLY A 119 -9.86 -2.15 6.53
C GLY A 119 -10.93 -2.61 7.52
N GLU A 120 -11.03 -3.90 7.78
CA GLU A 120 -12.01 -4.48 8.72
C GLU A 120 -11.89 -3.88 10.13
N LYS A 121 -10.68 -3.53 10.56
CA LYS A 121 -10.45 -2.94 11.89
C LYS A 121 -10.78 -1.45 11.97
N PHE A 122 -10.44 -0.65 10.95
CA PHE A 122 -10.46 0.81 11.03
C PHE A 122 -11.54 1.47 10.18
N ASP A 123 -12.18 0.72 9.28
CA ASP A 123 -13.27 1.16 8.41
C ASP A 123 -14.30 0.03 8.25
N LYS A 124 -14.77 -0.54 9.37
CA LYS A 124 -15.63 -1.73 9.41
C LYS A 124 -16.83 -1.64 8.48
N GLU A 125 -17.50 -0.49 8.45
CA GLU A 125 -18.69 -0.25 7.63
C GLU A 125 -18.34 0.20 6.20
N GLY A 126 -17.06 0.39 5.89
CA GLY A 126 -16.60 0.82 4.58
C GLY A 126 -16.93 2.26 4.23
N ILE A 127 -17.14 3.13 5.22
CA ILE A 127 -17.49 4.54 5.01
C ILE A 127 -16.38 5.26 4.26
N TYR A 128 -15.14 5.07 4.71
CA TYR A 128 -13.97 5.65 4.07
C TYR A 128 -13.76 5.10 2.67
N VAL A 129 -13.84 3.76 2.52
CA VAL A 129 -13.72 3.12 1.21
C VAL A 129 -14.78 3.62 0.25
N LYS A 130 -16.05 3.64 0.63
CA LYS A 130 -17.15 4.08 -0.24
C LYS A 130 -17.03 5.55 -0.65
N LYS A 131 -16.48 6.40 0.22
CA LYS A 131 -16.23 7.81 -0.11
C LYS A 131 -15.26 7.96 -1.27
N TRP A 132 -14.17 7.19 -1.28
CA TRP A 132 -13.08 7.35 -2.25
C TRP A 132 -13.09 6.33 -3.40
N VAL A 133 -13.90 5.28 -3.26
CA VAL A 133 -14.10 4.23 -4.28
C VAL A 133 -15.60 4.07 -4.54
N PRO A 134 -16.22 5.05 -5.22
CA PRO A 134 -17.69 5.08 -5.42
C PRO A 134 -18.23 3.86 -6.15
N GLU A 135 -17.42 3.15 -6.94
CA GLU A 135 -17.79 1.90 -7.58
C GLU A 135 -18.21 0.82 -6.57
N LEU A 136 -17.74 0.93 -5.32
CA LEU A 136 -18.07 -0.02 -4.25
C LEU A 136 -19.23 0.43 -3.35
N ASN A 137 -19.94 1.52 -3.67
CA ASN A 137 -20.98 2.08 -2.81
C ASN A 137 -22.09 1.08 -2.47
N LYS A 138 -22.43 0.17 -3.38
CA LYS A 138 -23.47 -0.85 -3.20
C LYS A 138 -22.96 -2.13 -2.54
N VAL A 139 -21.64 -2.25 -2.34
CA VAL A 139 -21.04 -3.42 -1.71
C VAL A 139 -21.35 -3.41 -0.21
N PRO A 140 -21.90 -4.51 0.35
CA PRO A 140 -22.16 -4.62 1.78
C PRO A 140 -20.88 -4.54 2.61
N ALA A 141 -21.00 -4.04 3.85
CA ALA A 141 -19.88 -3.93 4.79
C ALA A 141 -19.08 -5.23 4.95
N LYS A 142 -19.77 -6.37 4.97
CA LYS A 142 -19.17 -7.71 5.04
C LYS A 142 -18.11 -7.97 3.96
N PHE A 143 -18.30 -7.41 2.77
CA PHE A 143 -17.43 -7.65 1.61
C PHE A 143 -16.60 -6.42 1.20
N ILE A 144 -16.81 -5.26 1.86
CA ILE A 144 -16.24 -3.98 1.40
C ILE A 144 -14.72 -3.99 1.30
N HIS A 145 -14.02 -4.77 2.14
CA HIS A 145 -12.56 -4.90 2.14
C HIS A 145 -12.03 -6.09 1.33
N LYS A 146 -12.93 -6.94 0.84
CA LYS A 146 -12.65 -8.15 0.05
C LYS A 146 -13.77 -8.43 -0.98
N PRO A 147 -14.09 -7.46 -1.85
CA PRO A 147 -15.25 -7.55 -2.73
C PRO A 147 -15.20 -8.70 -3.73
N TRP A 148 -14.02 -9.23 -4.02
CA TRP A 148 -13.83 -10.41 -4.87
C TRP A 148 -14.35 -11.73 -4.27
N GLU A 149 -14.68 -11.76 -2.97
CA GLU A 149 -15.29 -12.91 -2.32
C GLU A 149 -16.82 -12.97 -2.49
N MET A 150 -17.43 -11.93 -3.08
CA MET A 150 -18.87 -11.97 -3.40
C MET A 150 -19.16 -12.94 -4.52
N GLU A 151 -20.23 -13.73 -4.37
CA GLU A 151 -20.73 -14.56 -5.46
C GLU A 151 -21.13 -13.71 -6.68
N ILE A 152 -20.87 -14.21 -7.89
CA ILE A 152 -21.11 -13.46 -9.14
C ILE A 152 -22.57 -13.00 -9.26
N LYS A 153 -23.55 -13.85 -8.92
CA LYS A 153 -24.97 -13.50 -8.93
C LYS A 153 -25.29 -12.30 -8.05
N TYR A 154 -24.60 -12.19 -6.90
CA TYR A 154 -24.77 -11.05 -6.01
C TYR A 154 -24.13 -9.78 -6.61
N GLN A 155 -22.95 -9.89 -7.21
CA GLN A 155 -22.29 -8.78 -7.91
C GLN A 155 -23.17 -8.24 -9.06
N GLU A 156 -23.84 -9.13 -9.81
CA GLU A 156 -24.79 -8.78 -10.87
C GLU A 156 -26.00 -8.04 -10.30
N ALA A 157 -26.58 -8.53 -9.20
CA ALA A 157 -27.74 -7.93 -8.56
C ALA A 157 -27.46 -6.49 -8.08
N ILE A 158 -26.27 -6.21 -7.55
CA ILE A 158 -25.87 -4.87 -7.12
C ILE A 158 -25.26 -4.03 -8.25
N LYS A 159 -25.10 -4.60 -9.44
CA LYS A 159 -24.47 -3.97 -10.62
C LYS A 159 -23.06 -3.47 -10.34
N THR A 160 -22.27 -4.31 -9.68
CA THR A 160 -20.84 -4.04 -9.38
C THR A 160 -20.04 -5.32 -9.59
N ILE A 161 -19.47 -5.49 -10.77
CA ILE A 161 -18.71 -6.68 -11.17
C ILE A 161 -17.22 -6.47 -10.93
N ILE A 162 -16.65 -7.28 -10.05
CA ILE A 162 -15.21 -7.23 -9.74
C ILE A 162 -14.42 -7.84 -10.92
N GLY A 163 -13.46 -7.08 -11.41
CA GLY A 163 -12.73 -7.35 -12.65
C GLY A 163 -13.22 -6.53 -13.84
N LYS A 164 -14.39 -5.90 -13.72
CA LYS A 164 -14.97 -5.01 -14.75
C LYS A 164 -15.17 -3.58 -14.22
N ASP A 165 -16.01 -3.42 -13.22
CA ASP A 165 -16.35 -2.11 -12.65
C ASP A 165 -15.34 -1.66 -11.58
N TYR A 166 -14.75 -2.62 -10.87
CA TYR A 166 -13.64 -2.43 -9.94
C TYR A 166 -12.60 -3.55 -10.15
N PRO A 167 -11.30 -3.28 -10.07
CA PRO A 167 -10.27 -4.27 -10.40
C PRO A 167 -10.25 -5.47 -9.46
N GLN A 168 -9.84 -6.63 -10.00
CA GLN A 168 -9.40 -7.76 -9.17
C GLN A 168 -8.10 -7.41 -8.44
N PRO A 169 -7.82 -8.02 -7.28
CA PRO A 169 -6.54 -7.86 -6.61
C PRO A 169 -5.35 -8.18 -7.54
N ILE A 170 -4.44 -7.22 -7.70
CA ILE A 170 -3.26 -7.37 -8.56
C ILE A 170 -2.23 -8.36 -8.02
N VAL A 171 -2.31 -8.69 -6.73
CA VAL A 171 -1.51 -9.70 -6.04
C VAL A 171 -2.37 -10.41 -4.99
N ILE A 172 -2.05 -11.66 -4.68
CA ILE A 172 -2.68 -12.43 -3.60
C ILE A 172 -1.89 -12.17 -2.32
N HIS A 173 -2.54 -11.73 -1.24
CA HIS A 173 -1.90 -11.31 0.01
C HIS A 173 -0.93 -12.36 0.57
N GLU A 174 -1.37 -13.61 0.68
CA GLU A 174 -0.58 -14.70 1.27
C GLU A 174 0.69 -14.97 0.49
N LYS A 175 0.58 -15.02 -0.85
CA LYS A 175 1.72 -15.22 -1.76
C LYS A 175 2.68 -14.02 -1.72
N ALA A 176 2.16 -12.81 -1.75
CA ALA A 176 2.95 -11.59 -1.68
C ALA A 176 3.68 -11.47 -0.33
N ARG A 177 2.99 -11.82 0.78
CA ARG A 177 3.57 -11.85 2.12
C ARG A 177 4.72 -12.85 2.21
N ALA A 178 4.54 -14.09 1.73
CA ALA A 178 5.59 -15.11 1.72
C ALA A 178 6.82 -14.62 0.92
N ALA A 179 6.62 -14.14 -0.30
CA ALA A 179 7.69 -13.62 -1.16
C ALA A 179 8.44 -12.42 -0.52
N ALA A 180 7.75 -11.56 0.23
CA ALA A 180 8.39 -10.45 0.94
C ALA A 180 9.25 -10.95 2.12
N LEU A 181 8.78 -11.95 2.86
CA LEU A 181 9.55 -12.55 3.96
C LEU A 181 10.78 -13.28 3.44
N ASP A 182 10.68 -14.04 2.35
CA ASP A 182 11.80 -14.73 1.71
C ASP A 182 12.85 -13.71 1.24
N ALA A 183 12.42 -12.63 0.59
CA ALA A 183 13.30 -11.54 0.17
C ALA A 183 14.01 -10.89 1.37
N PHE A 184 13.32 -10.69 2.50
CA PHE A 184 13.93 -10.15 3.71
C PHE A 184 14.91 -11.13 4.36
N GLN A 185 14.59 -12.42 4.40
CA GLN A 185 15.49 -13.43 4.94
C GLN A 185 16.78 -13.56 4.12
N SER A 186 16.73 -13.33 2.81
CA SER A 186 17.90 -13.36 1.92
C SER A 186 18.96 -12.32 2.30
N LEU A 187 18.58 -11.21 2.97
CA LEU A 187 19.51 -10.20 3.48
C LEU A 187 20.34 -10.70 4.67
N LYS A 188 19.81 -11.66 5.44
CA LYS A 188 20.48 -12.18 6.65
C LYS A 188 21.44 -13.34 6.37
N LYS A 189 21.36 -13.95 5.19
CA LYS A 189 22.16 -15.13 4.82
C LYS A 189 23.51 -14.78 4.18
N LYS A 190 23.86 -13.51 4.14
CA LYS A 190 25.15 -12.98 3.67
C LYS A 190 25.80 -12.13 4.76
#